data_a44de758119a7aba7db9c1c9cb49847c
#
_entry.id   a44de758119a7aba7db9c1c9cb49847c
#
_cell.length_a   1.000
_cell.length_b   1.000
_cell.length_c   1.000
_cell.angle_alpha   90.00
_cell.angle_beta   90.00
_cell.angle_gamma   90.00
#
_symmetry.space_group_name_H-M   'P 1'
#
loop_
_entity.id
_entity.type
_entity.pdbx_description
1 polymer ?
#
loop_
_entity_poly.entity_id
_entity_poly.type
_entity_poly.pdbx_seq_one_letter_code
_entity_poly.pdbx_strand_id
1 'polypeptide(L)'
;MPSVRIIGGGRAGGSVHGALVAAGWTSGGVLGRHDDLSAAAHGVDLLVLATPDGSLAEVAASVVPVASTVVAHLSGATGLDVLADHPSRASVHPLVSLPDPETGAQRLQGAWFALAGRSPAGQSSALDLVRRLVDDLGGRAVTVADDDRATYHAAAVVASNHLVALLGQVERLAASVGVPLEAFLDLAAGSLDNVQAVGPAAALTGPAARGDEATIAAHLAALPPDERATYEALVVEARRLAGGHAGKQAP
;
A
#
# COMPACT_ATOMS: atom_id res chain seq x y z
N MET A 1 -23.91 -4.27 -14.57
CA MET A 1 -22.79 -3.82 -13.72
C MET A 1 -22.53 -4.91 -12.68
N PRO A 2 -21.28 -5.20 -12.33
CA PRO A 2 -21.00 -6.16 -11.27
C PRO A 2 -21.52 -5.69 -9.92
N SER A 3 -21.70 -6.64 -9.01
CA SER A 3 -22.13 -6.41 -7.64
C SER A 3 -20.99 -6.70 -6.66
N VAL A 4 -20.89 -5.90 -5.58
CA VAL A 4 -19.86 -6.03 -4.56
C VAL A 4 -20.46 -6.03 -3.16
N ARG A 5 -19.97 -6.93 -2.31
CA ARG A 5 -20.20 -6.92 -0.85
C ARG A 5 -18.87 -6.83 -0.14
N ILE A 6 -18.83 -6.10 0.97
CA ILE A 6 -17.63 -5.91 1.79
C ILE A 6 -17.85 -6.55 3.16
N ILE A 7 -16.88 -7.29 3.66
CA ILE A 7 -16.76 -7.64 5.08
C ILE A 7 -15.68 -6.76 5.71
N GLY A 8 -16.07 -5.91 6.66
CA GLY A 8 -15.19 -4.95 7.31
C GLY A 8 -15.34 -3.53 6.78
N GLY A 9 -16.27 -2.75 7.37
CA GLY A 9 -16.57 -1.36 7.00
C GLY A 9 -15.60 -0.31 7.55
N GLY A 10 -14.35 -0.70 7.87
CA GLY A 10 -13.30 0.22 8.31
C GLY A 10 -12.79 1.13 7.19
N ARG A 11 -11.63 1.77 7.43
CA ARG A 11 -11.03 2.72 6.46
C ARG A 11 -10.91 2.14 5.05
N ALA A 12 -10.27 0.98 4.91
CA ALA A 12 -10.05 0.38 3.59
C ALA A 12 -11.35 -0.15 2.96
N GLY A 13 -12.13 -0.93 3.70
CA GLY A 13 -13.39 -1.51 3.18
C GLY A 13 -14.43 -0.45 2.84
N GLY A 14 -14.59 0.57 3.69
CA GLY A 14 -15.48 1.70 3.42
C GLY A 14 -15.04 2.50 2.19
N SER A 15 -13.73 2.75 2.03
CA SER A 15 -13.18 3.43 0.84
C SER A 15 -13.47 2.66 -0.45
N VAL A 16 -13.19 1.34 -0.45
CA VAL A 16 -13.41 0.49 -1.63
C VAL A 16 -14.90 0.40 -1.95
N HIS A 17 -15.76 0.23 -0.94
CA HIS A 17 -17.20 0.21 -1.13
C HIS A 17 -17.71 1.51 -1.74
N GLY A 18 -17.36 2.66 -1.14
CA GLY A 18 -17.79 3.97 -1.62
C GLY A 18 -17.33 4.27 -3.04
N ALA A 19 -16.05 3.96 -3.35
CA ALA A 19 -15.48 4.16 -4.68
C ALA A 19 -16.18 3.30 -5.74
N LEU A 20 -16.42 2.02 -5.47
CA LEU A 20 -17.07 1.11 -6.42
C LEU A 20 -18.56 1.47 -6.65
N VAL A 21 -19.29 1.83 -5.62
CA VAL A 21 -20.67 2.29 -5.75
C VAL A 21 -20.73 3.57 -6.57
N ALA A 22 -19.82 4.52 -6.35
CA ALA A 22 -19.71 5.74 -7.16
C ALA A 22 -19.36 5.43 -8.64
N ALA A 23 -18.57 4.37 -8.89
CA ALA A 23 -18.25 3.88 -10.23
C ALA A 23 -19.39 3.04 -10.86
N GLY A 24 -20.55 2.90 -10.19
CA GLY A 24 -21.75 2.25 -10.70
C GLY A 24 -21.86 0.76 -10.39
N TRP A 25 -21.04 0.20 -9.50
CA TRP A 25 -21.22 -1.16 -9.03
C TRP A 25 -22.46 -1.28 -8.13
N THR A 26 -23.16 -2.40 -8.22
CA THR A 26 -24.31 -2.66 -7.35
C THR A 26 -23.85 -3.03 -5.95
N SER A 27 -24.31 -2.30 -4.94
CA SER A 27 -23.98 -2.62 -3.55
C SER A 27 -24.73 -3.86 -3.07
N GLY A 28 -23.98 -4.88 -2.62
CA GLY A 28 -24.47 -6.01 -1.85
C GLY A 28 -24.45 -5.78 -0.33
N GLY A 29 -24.06 -4.56 0.09
CA GLY A 29 -23.95 -4.17 1.50
C GLY A 29 -22.54 -4.30 2.08
N VAL A 30 -22.40 -3.76 3.30
CA VAL A 30 -21.19 -3.86 4.12
C VAL A 30 -21.54 -4.61 5.39
N LEU A 31 -20.84 -5.72 5.64
CA LEU A 31 -21.01 -6.56 6.82
C LEU A 31 -19.93 -6.25 7.86
N GLY A 32 -20.31 -6.27 9.11
CA GLY A 32 -19.47 -6.00 10.27
C GLY A 32 -19.21 -7.23 11.14
N ARG A 33 -18.62 -6.99 12.30
CA ARG A 33 -18.18 -8.04 13.24
C ARG A 33 -19.32 -8.92 13.80
N HIS A 34 -20.55 -8.39 13.87
CA HIS A 34 -21.70 -9.02 14.52
C HIS A 34 -22.70 -9.59 13.52
N ASP A 35 -22.43 -9.47 12.23
CA ASP A 35 -23.29 -10.00 11.18
C ASP A 35 -23.00 -11.48 10.94
N ASP A 36 -24.01 -12.23 10.50
CA ASP A 36 -23.81 -13.59 9.99
C ASP A 36 -23.11 -13.54 8.63
N LEU A 37 -21.89 -14.05 8.58
CA LEU A 37 -21.06 -14.04 7.39
C LEU A 37 -21.27 -15.27 6.49
N SER A 38 -21.98 -16.28 6.97
CA SER A 38 -22.13 -17.57 6.26
C SER A 38 -22.63 -17.42 4.84
N ALA A 39 -23.61 -16.54 4.61
CA ALA A 39 -24.20 -16.26 3.31
C ALA A 39 -23.56 -15.07 2.57
N ALA A 40 -22.43 -14.53 3.04
CA ALA A 40 -21.88 -13.29 2.51
C ALA A 40 -21.48 -13.35 1.03
N ALA A 41 -21.10 -14.54 0.52
CA ALA A 41 -20.77 -14.74 -0.88
C ALA A 41 -21.98 -14.92 -1.81
N HIS A 42 -23.19 -15.11 -1.27
CA HIS A 42 -24.37 -15.33 -2.10
C HIS A 42 -24.88 -14.03 -2.74
N GLY A 43 -25.21 -14.12 -4.03
CA GLY A 43 -25.89 -13.05 -4.77
C GLY A 43 -25.02 -11.83 -5.09
N VAL A 44 -23.70 -11.97 -5.05
CA VAL A 44 -22.74 -10.95 -5.47
C VAL A 44 -21.67 -11.54 -6.38
N ASP A 45 -21.12 -10.72 -7.27
CA ASP A 45 -20.01 -11.12 -8.15
C ASP A 45 -18.67 -11.09 -7.41
N LEU A 46 -18.51 -10.13 -6.50
CA LEU A 46 -17.30 -9.92 -5.70
C LEU A 46 -17.64 -9.77 -4.21
N LEU A 47 -17.00 -10.60 -3.39
CA LEU A 47 -16.95 -10.42 -1.94
C LEU A 47 -15.54 -9.97 -1.54
N VAL A 48 -15.42 -8.82 -0.89
CA VAL A 48 -14.12 -8.28 -0.43
C VAL A 48 -13.99 -8.40 1.08
N LEU A 49 -12.95 -9.08 1.53
CA LEU A 49 -12.55 -9.17 2.94
C LEU A 49 -11.60 -8.00 3.24
N ALA A 50 -12.09 -7.02 3.98
CA ALA A 50 -11.37 -5.81 4.37
C ALA A 50 -11.12 -5.77 5.89
N THR A 51 -10.84 -6.92 6.46
CA THR A 51 -10.50 -7.12 7.87
C THR A 51 -8.99 -7.06 8.08
N PRO A 52 -8.48 -6.90 9.32
CA PRO A 52 -7.06 -7.01 9.61
C PRO A 52 -6.47 -8.35 9.13
N ASP A 53 -5.22 -8.33 8.66
CA ASP A 53 -4.56 -9.51 8.07
C ASP A 53 -4.63 -10.75 8.97
N GLY A 54 -4.42 -10.58 10.28
CA GLY A 54 -4.50 -11.68 11.25
C GLY A 54 -5.88 -12.32 11.41
N SER A 55 -6.94 -11.68 10.91
CA SER A 55 -8.32 -12.19 10.95
C SER A 55 -8.80 -12.75 9.61
N LEU A 56 -8.03 -12.60 8.55
CA LEU A 56 -8.46 -12.98 7.19
C LEU A 56 -8.82 -14.48 7.09
N ALA A 57 -8.00 -15.35 7.66
CA ALA A 57 -8.23 -16.80 7.62
C ALA A 57 -9.55 -17.20 8.31
N GLU A 58 -9.80 -16.65 9.51
CA GLU A 58 -11.01 -16.91 10.28
C GLU A 58 -12.25 -16.39 9.55
N VAL A 59 -12.19 -15.18 9.03
CA VAL A 59 -13.29 -14.57 8.28
C VAL A 59 -13.56 -15.33 6.98
N ALA A 60 -12.52 -15.71 6.23
CA ALA A 60 -12.67 -16.50 5.02
C ALA A 60 -13.35 -17.86 5.31
N ALA A 61 -12.95 -18.55 6.38
CA ALA A 61 -13.53 -19.84 6.79
C ALA A 61 -14.98 -19.72 7.27
N SER A 62 -15.44 -18.56 7.72
CA SER A 62 -16.83 -18.33 8.14
C SER A 62 -17.80 -18.15 6.97
N VAL A 63 -17.30 -17.94 5.75
CA VAL A 63 -18.10 -17.71 4.55
C VAL A 63 -18.26 -19.02 3.79
N VAL A 64 -19.52 -19.42 3.52
CA VAL A 64 -19.79 -20.60 2.67
C VAL A 64 -19.33 -20.31 1.23
N PRO A 65 -18.47 -21.16 0.63
CA PRO A 65 -17.98 -20.96 -0.71
C PRO A 65 -19.08 -20.98 -1.78
N VAL A 66 -19.05 -20.03 -2.70
CA VAL A 66 -19.97 -19.94 -3.84
C VAL A 66 -19.16 -19.91 -5.13
N ALA A 67 -19.40 -20.85 -6.03
CA ALA A 67 -18.59 -21.03 -7.25
C ALA A 67 -18.65 -19.82 -8.21
N SER A 68 -19.77 -19.08 -8.22
CA SER A 68 -19.96 -17.89 -9.08
C SER A 68 -19.42 -16.60 -8.49
N THR A 69 -18.98 -16.59 -7.23
CA THR A 69 -18.49 -15.40 -6.53
C THR A 69 -16.97 -15.43 -6.42
N VAL A 70 -16.32 -14.34 -6.78
CA VAL A 70 -14.92 -14.13 -6.48
C VAL A 70 -14.80 -13.60 -5.04
N VAL A 71 -14.00 -14.28 -4.22
CA VAL A 71 -13.65 -13.78 -2.88
C VAL A 71 -12.27 -13.14 -2.93
N ALA A 72 -12.17 -11.90 -2.52
CA ALA A 72 -10.93 -11.14 -2.55
C ALA A 72 -10.57 -10.56 -1.18
N HIS A 73 -9.29 -10.31 -0.92
CA HIS A 73 -8.82 -9.54 0.24
C HIS A 73 -8.03 -8.30 -0.19
N LEU A 74 -7.90 -7.34 0.74
CA LEU A 74 -7.16 -6.09 0.52
C LEU A 74 -5.72 -6.09 1.08
N SER A 75 -5.27 -7.21 1.69
CA SER A 75 -3.92 -7.32 2.25
C SER A 75 -2.85 -7.23 1.17
N GLY A 76 -1.81 -6.43 1.42
CA GLY A 76 -0.61 -6.40 0.59
C GLY A 76 0.39 -7.51 0.89
N ALA A 77 0.37 -8.04 2.12
CA ALA A 77 1.32 -9.04 2.60
C ALA A 77 0.83 -10.49 2.44
N THR A 78 -0.50 -10.70 2.55
CA THR A 78 -1.09 -12.05 2.59
C THR A 78 -1.28 -12.60 1.18
N GLY A 79 -0.89 -13.87 0.97
CA GLY A 79 -1.09 -14.59 -0.29
C GLY A 79 -2.52 -15.13 -0.45
N LEU A 80 -2.81 -15.73 -1.62
CA LEU A 80 -4.14 -16.25 -1.95
C LEU A 80 -4.52 -17.52 -1.17
N ASP A 81 -3.56 -18.20 -0.53
CA ASP A 81 -3.83 -19.44 0.18
C ASP A 81 -4.71 -19.24 1.43
N VAL A 82 -4.77 -18.03 1.98
CA VAL A 82 -5.72 -17.68 3.05
C VAL A 82 -7.19 -17.82 2.61
N LEU A 83 -7.44 -17.83 1.30
CA LEU A 83 -8.76 -18.00 0.67
C LEU A 83 -8.90 -19.39 0.00
N ALA A 84 -8.13 -20.39 0.41
CA ALA A 84 -8.02 -21.68 -0.31
C ALA A 84 -9.36 -22.42 -0.46
N ASP A 85 -10.28 -22.26 0.48
CA ASP A 85 -11.60 -22.89 0.43
C ASP A 85 -12.53 -22.27 -0.63
N HIS A 86 -12.22 -21.07 -1.13
CA HIS A 86 -13.00 -20.39 -2.16
C HIS A 86 -12.43 -20.71 -3.56
N PRO A 87 -13.27 -21.28 -4.47
CA PRO A 87 -12.81 -21.69 -5.79
C PRO A 87 -12.20 -20.54 -6.61
N SER A 88 -12.90 -19.41 -6.67
CA SER A 88 -12.44 -18.18 -7.34
C SER A 88 -12.01 -17.16 -6.30
N ARG A 89 -10.73 -16.84 -6.27
CA ARG A 89 -10.12 -16.00 -5.24
C ARG A 89 -9.14 -14.98 -5.80
N ALA A 90 -9.07 -13.82 -5.17
CA ALA A 90 -8.20 -12.73 -5.61
C ALA A 90 -7.60 -11.94 -4.43
N SER A 91 -6.62 -11.12 -4.76
CA SER A 91 -6.11 -10.06 -3.90
C SER A 91 -6.13 -8.76 -4.68
N VAL A 92 -6.56 -7.69 -4.01
CA VAL A 92 -6.64 -6.32 -4.55
C VAL A 92 -6.08 -5.37 -3.51
N HIS A 93 -4.79 -5.07 -3.59
CA HIS A 93 -4.16 -4.17 -2.63
C HIS A 93 -3.96 -2.78 -3.25
N PRO A 94 -4.69 -1.75 -2.79
CA PRO A 94 -4.49 -0.38 -3.26
C PRO A 94 -3.19 0.21 -2.69
N LEU A 95 -2.33 0.72 -3.57
CA LEU A 95 -1.08 1.41 -3.19
C LEU A 95 -1.36 2.87 -2.90
N VAL A 96 -2.20 3.13 -1.90
CA VAL A 96 -2.59 4.47 -1.49
C VAL A 96 -2.92 4.52 0.00
N SER A 97 -2.67 5.64 0.64
CA SER A 97 -3.05 5.85 2.04
C SER A 97 -4.56 6.13 2.15
N LEU A 98 -5.23 5.35 3.00
CA LEU A 98 -6.68 5.43 3.24
C LEU A 98 -6.94 5.92 4.67
N PRO A 99 -6.98 7.24 4.92
CA PRO A 99 -7.12 7.80 6.26
C PRO A 99 -8.53 7.60 6.85
N ASP A 100 -9.54 7.71 6.00
CA ASP A 100 -10.96 7.52 6.29
C ASP A 100 -11.70 7.02 5.03
N PRO A 101 -12.96 6.56 5.13
CA PRO A 101 -13.69 6.03 3.97
C PRO A 101 -13.95 7.04 2.85
N GLU A 102 -14.23 8.30 3.17
CA GLU A 102 -14.58 9.33 2.18
C GLU A 102 -13.35 9.78 1.39
N THR A 103 -12.31 10.25 2.10
CA THR A 103 -11.03 10.64 1.48
C THR A 103 -10.40 9.46 0.76
N GLY A 104 -10.50 8.26 1.34
CA GLY A 104 -9.98 7.05 0.75
C GLY A 104 -10.67 6.68 -0.56
N ALA A 105 -11.98 6.82 -0.65
CA ALA A 105 -12.72 6.58 -1.89
C ALA A 105 -12.28 7.51 -3.03
N GLN A 106 -12.01 8.77 -2.71
CA GLN A 106 -11.46 9.74 -3.69
C GLN A 106 -10.05 9.36 -4.12
N ARG A 107 -9.18 8.95 -3.17
CA ARG A 107 -7.79 8.57 -3.44
C ARG A 107 -7.64 7.28 -4.22
N LEU A 108 -8.65 6.41 -4.23
CA LEU A 108 -8.66 5.20 -5.05
C LEU A 108 -8.82 5.49 -6.54
N GLN A 109 -9.38 6.66 -6.91
CA GLN A 109 -9.48 7.07 -8.31
C GLN A 109 -8.08 7.30 -8.90
N GLY A 110 -7.77 6.60 -10.00
CA GLY A 110 -6.47 6.69 -10.67
C GLY A 110 -5.29 6.04 -9.92
N ALA A 111 -5.52 5.41 -8.76
CA ALA A 111 -4.48 4.80 -7.95
C ALA A 111 -3.84 3.56 -8.60
N TRP A 112 -2.68 3.15 -8.09
CA TRP A 112 -2.10 1.85 -8.40
C TRP A 112 -2.68 0.77 -7.49
N PHE A 113 -2.86 -0.44 -8.07
CA PHE A 113 -3.32 -1.63 -7.37
C PHE A 113 -2.42 -2.82 -7.68
N ALA A 114 -2.00 -3.54 -6.65
CA ALA A 114 -1.37 -4.85 -6.82
C ALA A 114 -2.43 -5.94 -6.79
N LEU A 115 -2.44 -6.76 -7.83
CA LEU A 115 -3.44 -7.80 -8.06
C LEU A 115 -2.81 -9.18 -8.07
N ALA A 116 -3.57 -10.17 -7.58
CA ALA A 116 -3.41 -11.58 -7.90
C ALA A 116 -4.79 -12.21 -8.02
N GLY A 117 -4.88 -13.33 -8.74
CA GLY A 117 -6.14 -14.04 -8.90
C GLY A 117 -5.93 -15.48 -9.31
N ARG A 118 -6.80 -16.36 -8.83
CA ARG A 118 -6.85 -17.80 -9.18
C ARG A 118 -8.30 -18.23 -9.31
N SER A 119 -8.61 -18.96 -10.38
CA SER A 119 -9.91 -19.58 -10.63
C SER A 119 -9.73 -20.99 -11.19
N PRO A 120 -10.69 -21.90 -11.00
CA PRO A 120 -10.71 -23.17 -11.67
C PRO A 120 -10.77 -23.02 -13.19
N ALA A 121 -10.23 -24.01 -13.91
CA ALA A 121 -10.34 -24.05 -15.37
C ALA A 121 -11.82 -24.06 -15.83
N GLY A 122 -12.13 -23.25 -16.84
CA GLY A 122 -13.49 -23.12 -17.39
C GLY A 122 -14.41 -22.17 -16.62
N GLN A 123 -13.95 -21.55 -15.54
CA GLN A 123 -14.69 -20.47 -14.85
C GLN A 123 -14.19 -19.10 -15.27
N SER A 124 -15.02 -18.06 -15.01
CA SER A 124 -14.62 -16.66 -15.20
C SER A 124 -13.38 -16.36 -14.36
N SER A 125 -12.43 -15.64 -14.96
CA SER A 125 -11.18 -15.32 -14.29
C SER A 125 -11.38 -14.35 -13.14
N ALA A 126 -10.99 -14.75 -11.93
CA ALA A 126 -10.99 -13.87 -10.76
C ALA A 126 -10.09 -12.64 -11.00
N LEU A 127 -8.97 -12.84 -11.69
CA LEU A 127 -8.05 -11.74 -12.05
C LEU A 127 -8.71 -10.73 -12.98
N ASP A 128 -9.56 -11.19 -13.94
CA ASP A 128 -10.23 -10.28 -14.87
C ASP A 128 -11.29 -9.44 -14.15
N LEU A 129 -12.02 -10.01 -13.17
CA LEU A 129 -12.98 -9.26 -12.38
C LEU A 129 -12.30 -8.17 -11.56
N VAL A 130 -11.17 -8.49 -10.90
CA VAL A 130 -10.45 -7.46 -10.11
C VAL A 130 -9.69 -6.46 -10.98
N ARG A 131 -9.29 -6.82 -12.20
CA ARG A 131 -8.80 -5.84 -13.19
C ARG A 131 -9.89 -4.87 -13.60
N ARG A 132 -11.09 -5.41 -13.88
CA ARG A 132 -12.24 -4.55 -14.18
C ARG A 132 -12.55 -3.59 -13.03
N LEU A 133 -12.46 -4.04 -11.76
CA LEU A 133 -12.59 -3.16 -10.60
C LEU A 133 -11.61 -1.97 -10.70
N VAL A 134 -10.34 -2.25 -11.02
CA VAL A 134 -9.32 -1.21 -11.15
C VAL A 134 -9.61 -0.29 -12.33
N ASP A 135 -10.01 -0.84 -13.47
CA ASP A 135 -10.35 -0.06 -14.67
C ASP A 135 -11.56 0.86 -14.43
N ASP A 136 -12.60 0.35 -13.75
CA ASP A 136 -13.80 1.14 -13.39
C ASP A 136 -13.49 2.29 -12.41
N LEU A 137 -12.39 2.19 -11.65
CA LEU A 137 -11.83 3.27 -10.82
C LEU A 137 -10.83 4.17 -11.57
N GLY A 138 -10.63 3.97 -12.89
CA GLY A 138 -9.60 4.67 -13.67
C GLY A 138 -8.18 4.41 -13.17
N GLY A 139 -7.97 3.34 -12.41
CA GLY A 139 -6.71 2.99 -11.76
C GLY A 139 -5.72 2.30 -12.68
N ARG A 140 -4.58 1.90 -12.10
CA ARG A 140 -3.53 1.17 -12.79
C ARG A 140 -3.23 -0.12 -12.03
N ALA A 141 -3.08 -1.23 -12.74
CA ALA A 141 -2.85 -2.54 -12.14
C ALA A 141 -1.43 -3.05 -12.40
N VAL A 142 -0.86 -3.68 -11.37
CA VAL A 142 0.34 -4.52 -11.47
C VAL A 142 0.01 -5.89 -10.87
N THR A 143 0.49 -6.96 -11.50
CA THR A 143 0.34 -8.31 -10.95
C THR A 143 1.55 -8.62 -10.05
N VAL A 144 1.29 -9.08 -8.83
CA VAL A 144 2.31 -9.50 -7.87
C VAL A 144 2.08 -10.98 -7.53
N ALA A 145 3.10 -11.81 -7.77
CA ALA A 145 3.06 -13.22 -7.40
C ALA A 145 3.06 -13.39 -5.87
N ASP A 146 2.48 -14.49 -5.38
CA ASP A 146 2.41 -14.74 -3.93
C ASP A 146 3.80 -14.83 -3.29
N ASP A 147 4.80 -15.39 -3.99
CA ASP A 147 6.19 -15.50 -3.51
C ASP A 147 6.88 -14.11 -3.37
N ASP A 148 6.43 -13.11 -4.13
CA ASP A 148 6.99 -11.76 -4.12
C ASP A 148 6.29 -10.81 -3.12
N ARG A 149 5.17 -11.24 -2.51
CA ARG A 149 4.33 -10.37 -1.68
C ARG A 149 5.06 -9.76 -0.50
N ALA A 150 5.92 -10.52 0.17
CA ALA A 150 6.67 -10.00 1.32
C ALA A 150 7.58 -8.83 0.91
N THR A 151 8.31 -8.98 -0.20
CA THR A 151 9.19 -7.93 -0.74
C THR A 151 8.38 -6.73 -1.23
N TYR A 152 7.31 -6.99 -1.98
CA TYR A 152 6.39 -5.95 -2.44
C TYR A 152 5.79 -5.15 -1.28
N HIS A 153 5.28 -5.82 -0.24
CA HIS A 153 4.68 -5.15 0.90
C HIS A 153 5.73 -4.41 1.74
N ALA A 154 6.94 -4.95 1.88
CA ALA A 154 8.04 -4.23 2.52
C ALA A 154 8.35 -2.91 1.78
N ALA A 155 8.37 -2.90 0.45
CA ALA A 155 8.53 -1.67 -0.33
C ALA A 155 7.39 -0.67 -0.08
N ALA A 156 6.13 -1.13 -0.01
CA ALA A 156 4.99 -0.28 0.32
C ALA A 156 5.08 0.30 1.74
N VAL A 157 5.53 -0.49 2.72
CA VAL A 157 5.75 -0.04 4.11
C VAL A 157 6.86 1.01 4.17
N VAL A 158 7.97 0.80 3.44
CA VAL A 158 9.07 1.80 3.37
C VAL A 158 8.55 3.11 2.77
N ALA A 159 7.78 3.04 1.68
CA ALA A 159 7.28 4.23 1.00
C ALA A 159 6.18 4.98 1.77
N SER A 160 5.56 4.37 2.77
CA SER A 160 4.47 4.95 3.55
C SER A 160 4.78 5.05 5.04
N ASN A 161 4.75 3.94 5.76
CA ASN A 161 4.88 3.92 7.22
C ASN A 161 6.26 4.39 7.70
N HIS A 162 7.33 3.96 7.03
CA HIS A 162 8.69 4.40 7.39
C HIS A 162 8.92 5.87 7.04
N LEU A 163 8.33 6.37 5.94
CA LEU A 163 8.36 7.81 5.65
C LEU A 163 7.68 8.61 6.77
N VAL A 164 6.51 8.17 7.27
CA VAL A 164 5.84 8.84 8.41
C VAL A 164 6.69 8.77 9.67
N ALA A 165 7.33 7.62 9.96
CA ALA A 165 8.22 7.49 11.10
C ALA A 165 9.45 8.41 10.98
N LEU A 166 10.01 8.56 9.77
CA LEU A 166 11.11 9.48 9.49
C LEU A 166 10.68 10.94 9.69
N LEU A 167 9.49 11.32 9.26
CA LEU A 167 8.95 12.67 9.52
C LEU A 167 8.70 12.92 11.01
N GLY A 168 8.37 11.90 11.79
CA GLY A 168 8.33 11.98 13.25
C GLY A 168 9.71 12.25 13.87
N GLN A 169 10.80 11.68 13.32
CA GLN A 169 12.17 12.05 13.71
C GLN A 169 12.48 13.52 13.35
N VAL A 170 12.10 13.96 12.14
CA VAL A 170 12.26 15.36 11.73
C VAL A 170 11.56 16.30 12.68
N GLU A 171 10.31 15.99 13.10
CA GLU A 171 9.55 16.78 14.06
C GLU A 171 10.31 16.97 15.39
N ARG A 172 10.84 15.87 15.97
CA ARG A 172 11.60 15.95 17.22
C ARG A 172 12.86 16.80 17.10
N LEU A 173 13.61 16.60 16.01
CA LEU A 173 14.84 17.37 15.75
C LEU A 173 14.54 18.85 15.49
N ALA A 174 13.52 19.13 14.69
CA ALA A 174 13.06 20.49 14.40
C ALA A 174 12.64 21.25 15.67
N ALA A 175 11.85 20.59 16.53
CA ALA A 175 11.38 21.15 17.80
C ALA A 175 12.57 21.48 18.72
N SER A 176 13.65 20.70 18.74
CA SER A 176 14.84 20.93 19.57
C SER A 176 15.59 22.23 19.22
N VAL A 177 15.39 22.75 18.01
CA VAL A 177 16.01 23.99 17.52
C VAL A 177 14.98 25.10 17.22
N GLY A 178 13.72 24.89 17.62
CA GLY A 178 12.65 25.91 17.53
C GLY A 178 12.12 26.13 16.11
N VAL A 179 12.30 25.17 15.20
CA VAL A 179 11.77 25.23 13.83
C VAL A 179 10.48 24.42 13.73
N PRO A 180 9.40 24.93 13.14
CA PRO A 180 8.15 24.20 12.99
C PRO A 180 8.28 23.07 11.95
N LEU A 181 7.53 21.97 12.15
CA LEU A 181 7.54 20.81 11.24
C LEU A 181 7.15 21.20 9.81
N GLU A 182 6.22 22.13 9.65
CA GLU A 182 5.69 22.60 8.36
C GLU A 182 6.79 23.03 7.39
N ALA A 183 7.85 23.69 7.91
CA ALA A 183 9.00 24.09 7.09
C ALA A 183 9.74 22.89 6.46
N PHE A 184 9.75 21.78 7.15
CA PHE A 184 10.36 20.54 6.65
C PHE A 184 9.42 19.71 5.79
N LEU A 185 8.10 19.84 5.95
CA LEU A 185 7.12 19.19 5.07
C LEU A 185 7.22 19.72 3.64
N ASP A 186 7.39 21.03 3.46
CA ASP A 186 7.61 21.64 2.14
C ASP A 186 8.91 21.13 1.50
N LEU A 187 9.99 20.99 2.29
CA LEU A 187 11.25 20.41 1.82
C LEU A 187 11.08 18.94 1.42
N ALA A 188 10.34 18.15 2.20
CA ALA A 188 10.08 16.75 1.90
C ALA A 188 9.21 16.60 0.62
N ALA A 189 8.20 17.44 0.45
CA ALA A 189 7.39 17.47 -0.77
C ALA A 189 8.23 17.76 -2.01
N GLY A 190 9.10 18.79 -1.96
CA GLY A 190 10.02 19.10 -3.05
C GLY A 190 11.02 17.97 -3.36
N SER A 191 11.44 17.21 -2.34
CA SER A 191 12.29 16.04 -2.54
C SER A 191 11.55 14.91 -3.26
N LEU A 192 10.28 14.67 -2.95
CA LEU A 192 9.42 13.71 -3.65
C LEU A 192 9.19 14.12 -5.10
N ASP A 193 8.92 15.40 -5.35
CA ASP A 193 8.76 15.93 -6.71
C ASP A 193 10.02 15.73 -7.55
N ASN A 194 11.22 15.96 -6.97
CA ASN A 194 12.49 15.69 -7.64
C ASN A 194 12.66 14.20 -7.95
N VAL A 195 12.34 13.30 -7.02
CA VAL A 195 12.37 11.85 -7.27
C VAL A 195 11.43 11.46 -8.41
N GLN A 196 10.25 12.06 -8.46
CA GLN A 196 9.25 11.82 -9.51
C GLN A 196 9.77 12.28 -10.89
N ALA A 197 10.45 13.43 -10.94
CA ALA A 197 10.94 14.03 -12.17
C ALA A 197 12.18 13.32 -12.74
N VAL A 198 13.16 12.95 -11.90
CA VAL A 198 14.48 12.49 -12.37
C VAL A 198 14.93 11.15 -11.76
N GLY A 199 14.11 10.53 -10.93
CA GLY A 199 14.43 9.30 -10.22
C GLY A 199 15.33 9.50 -8.99
N PRO A 200 15.39 8.50 -8.07
CA PRO A 200 16.00 8.68 -6.76
C PRO A 200 17.51 8.96 -6.82
N ALA A 201 18.25 8.35 -7.73
CA ALA A 201 19.71 8.55 -7.80
C ALA A 201 20.11 9.96 -8.25
N ALA A 202 19.39 10.52 -9.25
CA ALA A 202 19.65 11.88 -9.74
C ALA A 202 19.07 12.96 -8.81
N ALA A 203 18.00 12.66 -8.08
CA ALA A 203 17.41 13.56 -7.10
C ALA A 203 18.23 13.66 -5.80
N LEU A 204 19.11 12.68 -5.51
CA LEU A 204 19.89 12.66 -4.28
C LEU A 204 20.91 13.82 -4.26
N THR A 205 20.85 14.61 -3.21
CA THR A 205 21.79 15.70 -2.90
C THR A 205 22.29 15.58 -1.46
N GLY A 206 23.07 16.54 -1.00
CA GLY A 206 23.51 16.60 0.40
C GLY A 206 24.89 15.98 0.67
N PRO A 207 25.32 15.93 1.96
CA PRO A 207 26.67 15.56 2.34
C PRO A 207 27.04 14.12 1.98
N ALA A 208 26.12 13.16 2.13
CA ALA A 208 26.39 11.76 1.80
C ALA A 208 26.65 11.56 0.30
N ALA A 209 25.92 12.27 -0.58
CA ALA A 209 26.11 12.20 -2.03
C ALA A 209 27.47 12.79 -2.48
N ARG A 210 27.99 13.78 -1.74
CA ARG A 210 29.27 14.46 -2.03
C ARG A 210 30.45 13.88 -1.30
N GLY A 211 30.28 12.89 -0.41
CA GLY A 211 31.34 12.35 0.44
C GLY A 211 31.85 13.33 1.51
N ASP A 212 31.00 14.25 1.98
CA ASP A 212 31.33 15.26 2.98
C ASP A 212 31.28 14.67 4.41
N GLU A 213 32.33 13.95 4.75
CA GLU A 213 32.47 13.26 6.06
C GLU A 213 32.49 14.24 7.24
N ALA A 214 33.02 15.44 7.05
CA ALA A 214 33.11 16.44 8.11
C ALA A 214 31.70 16.91 8.53
N THR A 215 30.83 17.17 7.57
CA THR A 215 29.45 17.54 7.82
C THR A 215 28.67 16.38 8.47
N ILE A 216 28.86 15.14 8.00
CA ILE A 216 28.20 13.96 8.59
C ILE A 216 28.62 13.77 10.04
N ALA A 217 29.92 13.88 10.35
CA ALA A 217 30.44 13.79 11.71
C ALA A 217 29.88 14.90 12.62
N ALA A 218 29.78 16.14 12.12
CA ALA A 218 29.18 17.25 12.86
C ALA A 218 27.69 17.00 13.17
N HIS A 219 26.91 16.46 12.20
CA HIS A 219 25.52 16.07 12.43
C HIS A 219 25.43 15.01 13.53
N LEU A 220 26.21 13.93 13.45
CA LEU A 220 26.20 12.84 14.44
C LEU A 220 26.60 13.33 15.85
N ALA A 221 27.53 14.29 15.93
CA ALA A 221 27.91 14.89 17.22
C ALA A 221 26.75 15.71 17.83
N ALA A 222 25.98 16.40 17.00
CA ALA A 222 24.86 17.26 17.42
C ALA A 222 23.58 16.46 17.74
N LEU A 223 23.39 15.30 17.12
CA LEU A 223 22.18 14.50 17.31
C LEU A 223 22.14 13.85 18.71
N PRO A 224 20.95 13.83 19.36
CA PRO A 224 20.70 12.99 20.52
C PRO A 224 21.06 11.52 20.24
N PRO A 225 21.56 10.76 21.26
CA PRO A 225 22.01 9.38 21.05
C PRO A 225 20.95 8.45 20.45
N ASP A 226 19.69 8.62 20.83
CA ASP A 226 18.52 7.83 20.35
C ASP A 226 18.09 8.14 18.91
N GLU A 227 18.54 9.27 18.36
CA GLU A 227 18.23 9.67 16.97
C GLU A 227 19.33 9.28 15.97
N ARG A 228 20.52 8.85 16.44
CA ARG A 228 21.70 8.60 15.59
C ARG A 228 21.54 7.37 14.70
N ALA A 229 20.99 6.27 15.22
CA ALA A 229 20.92 5.00 14.50
C ALA A 229 20.17 5.12 13.16
N THR A 230 19.03 5.81 13.16
CA THR A 230 18.27 6.06 11.91
C THR A 230 19.05 6.94 10.94
N TYR A 231 19.70 8.00 11.44
CA TYR A 231 20.51 8.88 10.60
C TYR A 231 21.66 8.12 9.94
N GLU A 232 22.43 7.33 10.70
CA GLU A 232 23.54 6.51 10.20
C GLU A 232 23.08 5.50 9.14
N ALA A 233 21.97 4.80 9.39
CA ALA A 233 21.40 3.86 8.42
C ALA A 233 21.05 4.55 7.09
N LEU A 234 20.45 5.73 7.15
CA LEU A 234 20.10 6.50 5.95
C LEU A 234 21.34 7.09 5.24
N VAL A 235 22.43 7.44 5.96
CA VAL A 235 23.71 7.82 5.34
C VAL A 235 24.28 6.66 4.53
N VAL A 236 24.21 5.43 5.06
CA VAL A 236 24.66 4.23 4.34
C VAL A 236 23.86 4.03 3.05
N GLU A 237 22.52 4.13 3.12
CA GLU A 237 21.67 4.00 1.93
C GLU A 237 21.88 5.14 0.92
N ALA A 238 22.08 6.36 1.36
CA ALA A 238 22.37 7.49 0.49
C ALA A 238 23.71 7.30 -0.25
N ARG A 239 24.76 6.80 0.43
CA ARG A 239 26.04 6.46 -0.22
C ARG A 239 25.89 5.32 -1.23
N ARG A 240 25.14 4.28 -0.90
CA ARG A 240 24.84 3.18 -1.82
C ARG A 240 24.14 3.68 -3.07
N LEU A 241 23.17 4.58 -2.91
CA LEU A 241 22.44 5.19 -4.02
C LEU A 241 23.37 6.04 -4.91
N ALA A 242 24.24 6.87 -4.31
CA ALA A 242 25.23 7.68 -5.03
C ALA A 242 26.24 6.81 -5.80
N GLY A 243 26.77 5.75 -5.18
CA GLY A 243 27.74 4.83 -5.79
C GLY A 243 27.17 4.03 -6.97
N GLY A 244 25.91 3.65 -6.90
CA GLY A 244 25.21 2.95 -8.00
C GLY A 244 25.01 3.82 -9.24
N HIS A 245 25.03 5.14 -9.10
CA HIS A 245 24.93 6.08 -10.23
C HIS A 245 26.27 6.26 -10.96
N ALA A 246 27.38 6.28 -10.23
CA ALA A 246 28.72 6.42 -10.82
C ALA A 246 29.11 5.25 -11.74
N GLY A 247 28.63 4.03 -11.44
CA GLY A 247 28.87 2.84 -12.28
C GLY A 247 28.08 2.76 -13.59
N LYS A 248 27.06 3.60 -13.80
CA LYS A 248 26.26 3.64 -15.02
C LYS A 248 26.64 4.75 -16.00
N GLN A 249 27.57 5.63 -15.62
CA GLN A 249 28.05 6.75 -16.44
C GLN A 249 29.48 6.55 -16.97
N ALA A 250 30.08 5.37 -16.80
CA ALA A 250 31.34 5.07 -17.49
C ALA A 250 31.04 4.73 -18.97
N PRO A 251 31.77 5.35 -19.93
CA PRO A 251 31.51 5.27 -21.36
C PRO A 251 31.76 3.88 -21.95
#